data_0cc3ae531ae4762c733558b5400ba57c
#
_entry.id   0cc3ae531ae4762c733558b5400ba57c
#
_cell.length_a   1.000
_cell.length_b   1.000
_cell.length_c   1.000
_cell.angle_alpha   90.00
_cell.angle_beta   90.00
_cell.angle_gamma   90.00
#
_symmetry.space_group_name_H-M   'P 1'
#
loop_
_entity.id
_entity.type
_entity.pdbx_description
1 polymer ?
#
loop_
_entity_poly.entity_id
_entity_poly.type
_entity_poly.pdbx_seq_one_letter_code
_entity_poly.pdbx_strand_id
1 'polypeptide(L)'
;MEEYVLHKKMEAILSRVQKPARYVGGEWGSVMKDKKNVDLRFAFCFPDTYEVAMSHLGSRILYGLLNDQKGIWCERVCAPWIDMEAEMREAGLPLYGLESGDPLSDFDIIAFTLQYELSFSNI
;
A
#
# COMPACT_ATOMS: atom_id res chain seq x y z
N MET A 1 18.08 8.16 -6.42
CA MET A 1 17.68 8.47 -7.80
C MET A 1 16.46 7.67 -8.29
N GLU A 2 16.40 6.37 -8.03
CA GLU A 2 15.24 5.53 -8.36
C GLU A 2 13.98 5.98 -7.64
N GLU A 3 14.07 6.27 -6.35
CA GLU A 3 12.96 6.78 -5.54
C GLU A 3 12.37 8.07 -6.13
N TYR A 4 13.23 9.00 -6.53
CA TYR A 4 12.81 10.26 -7.15
C TYR A 4 12.07 10.05 -8.49
N VAL A 5 12.56 9.11 -9.31
CA VAL A 5 11.94 8.78 -10.59
C VAL A 5 10.57 8.13 -10.38
N LEU A 6 10.45 7.24 -9.39
CA LEU A 6 9.18 6.62 -9.02
C LEU A 6 8.16 7.65 -8.55
N HIS A 7 8.58 8.59 -7.71
CA HIS A 7 7.71 9.67 -7.24
C HIS A 7 7.20 10.55 -8.38
N LYS A 8 8.05 10.92 -9.33
CA LYS A 8 7.63 11.71 -10.50
C LYS A 8 6.66 10.94 -11.39
N LYS A 9 6.91 9.66 -11.62
CA LYS A 9 5.98 8.80 -12.37
C LYS A 9 4.63 8.74 -11.68
N MET A 10 4.64 8.60 -10.36
CA MET A 10 3.43 8.55 -9.54
C MET A 10 2.62 9.83 -9.67
N GLU A 11 3.25 11.00 -9.53
CA GLU A 11 2.58 12.29 -9.68
C GLU A 11 1.91 12.44 -11.06
N ALA A 12 2.61 12.05 -12.11
CA ALA A 12 2.07 12.10 -13.45
C ALA A 12 0.83 11.21 -13.63
N ILE A 13 0.85 10.02 -13.04
CA ILE A 13 -0.26 9.07 -13.12
C ILE A 13 -1.45 9.56 -12.31
N LEU A 14 -1.22 10.07 -11.10
CA LEU A 14 -2.28 10.52 -10.20
C LEU A 14 -3.16 11.60 -10.80
N SER A 15 -2.62 12.40 -11.73
CA SER A 15 -3.40 13.41 -12.43
C SER A 15 -4.40 12.82 -13.46
N ARG A 16 -4.24 11.55 -13.83
CA ARG A 16 -5.03 10.87 -14.87
C ARG A 16 -6.02 9.84 -14.32
N VAL A 17 -6.01 9.58 -13.04
CA VAL A 17 -6.89 8.57 -12.43
C VAL A 17 -8.01 9.21 -11.63
N GLN A 18 -9.10 8.45 -11.43
CA GLN A 18 -10.19 8.86 -10.56
C GLN A 18 -9.77 8.68 -9.09
N LYS A 19 -10.21 9.61 -8.24
CA LYS A 19 -9.97 9.57 -6.80
C LYS A 19 -8.49 9.31 -6.45
N PRO A 20 -7.58 10.19 -6.83
CA PRO A 20 -6.15 9.98 -6.58
C PRO A 20 -5.80 9.83 -5.10
N ALA A 21 -6.65 10.32 -4.18
CA ALA A 21 -6.46 10.14 -2.75
C ALA A 21 -6.43 8.68 -2.29
N ARG A 22 -6.96 7.74 -3.09
CA ARG A 22 -6.87 6.29 -2.83
C ARG A 22 -5.43 5.79 -2.77
N TYR A 23 -4.50 6.52 -3.37
CA TYR A 23 -3.16 6.03 -3.70
C TYR A 23 -2.03 6.76 -3.01
N VAL A 24 -2.33 7.76 -2.19
CA VAL A 24 -1.30 8.64 -1.61
C VAL A 24 -1.04 8.44 -0.12
N GLY A 25 -1.92 7.74 0.59
CA GLY A 25 -1.77 7.58 2.05
C GLY A 25 -1.82 8.91 2.81
N GLY A 26 -1.16 8.99 3.96
CA GLY A 26 -0.98 10.22 4.72
C GLY A 26 -2.19 10.69 5.51
N GLU A 27 -3.23 9.88 5.60
CA GLU A 27 -4.43 10.21 6.36
C GLU A 27 -4.20 10.11 7.87
N TRP A 28 -5.13 10.66 8.64
CA TRP A 28 -5.09 10.60 10.10
C TRP A 28 -5.03 9.14 10.60
N GLY A 29 -4.09 8.86 11.46
CA GLY A 29 -3.87 7.51 11.99
C GLY A 29 -2.87 6.67 11.20
N SER A 30 -2.38 7.15 10.06
CA SER A 30 -1.27 6.51 9.34
C SER A 30 -0.02 6.50 10.19
N VAL A 31 0.69 5.37 10.21
CA VAL A 31 1.93 5.21 10.99
C VAL A 31 3.13 5.32 10.07
N MET A 32 3.96 6.34 10.32
CA MET A 32 5.23 6.54 9.60
C MET A 32 6.38 6.25 10.55
N LYS A 33 7.34 5.45 10.10
CA LYS A 33 8.54 5.12 10.88
C LYS A 33 9.80 5.41 10.08
N ASP A 34 10.90 5.63 10.79
CA ASP A 34 12.22 5.77 10.16
C ASP A 34 12.75 4.37 9.81
N LYS A 35 13.04 4.14 8.53
CA LYS A 35 13.56 2.86 8.03
C LYS A 35 14.80 2.39 8.78
N LYS A 36 15.61 3.30 9.30
CA LYS A 36 16.82 2.99 10.07
C LYS A 36 16.53 2.30 11.39
N ASN A 37 15.34 2.52 11.95
CA ASN A 37 14.92 1.97 13.23
C ASN A 37 13.99 0.76 13.07
N VAL A 38 13.79 0.28 11.85
CA VAL A 38 12.89 -0.83 11.53
C VAL A 38 13.70 -2.08 11.21
N ASP A 39 13.42 -3.16 11.95
CA ASP A 39 14.05 -4.46 11.72
C ASP A 39 13.27 -5.31 10.72
N LEU A 40 11.95 -5.14 10.68
CA LEU A 40 11.03 -5.91 9.84
C LEU A 40 10.04 -4.99 9.15
N ARG A 41 9.99 -5.06 7.83
CA ARG A 41 8.99 -4.36 7.03
C ARG A 41 7.90 -5.33 6.61
N PHE A 42 6.67 -5.03 7.03
CA PHE A 42 5.51 -5.88 6.82
C PHE A 42 4.53 -5.17 5.88
N ALA A 43 4.22 -5.80 4.75
CA ALA A 43 3.19 -5.32 3.83
C ALA A 43 1.89 -6.09 4.08
N PHE A 44 0.87 -5.39 4.57
CA PHE A 44 -0.46 -5.95 4.78
C PHE A 44 -1.32 -5.60 3.56
N CYS A 45 -1.57 -6.61 2.72
CA CYS A 45 -2.23 -6.44 1.43
C CYS A 45 -3.71 -6.80 1.54
N PHE A 46 -4.57 -5.84 1.24
CA PHE A 46 -6.00 -6.07 1.10
C PHE A 46 -6.32 -6.16 -0.41
N PRO A 47 -6.82 -7.31 -0.90
CA PRO A 47 -7.02 -7.51 -2.34
C PRO A 47 -8.28 -6.84 -2.87
N ASP A 48 -8.48 -5.58 -2.53
CA ASP A 48 -9.58 -4.74 -2.97
C ASP A 48 -9.16 -3.27 -2.90
N THR A 49 -10.05 -2.36 -3.33
CA THR A 49 -9.76 -0.94 -3.34
C THR A 49 -9.64 -0.35 -1.94
N TYR A 50 -9.06 0.85 -1.86
CA TYR A 50 -8.82 1.57 -0.62
C TYR A 50 -10.07 1.71 0.26
N GLU A 51 -11.22 2.08 -0.32
CA GLU A 51 -12.45 2.29 0.46
C GLU A 51 -12.92 0.99 1.14
N VAL A 52 -12.82 -0.13 0.45
CA VAL A 52 -13.18 -1.44 1.02
C VAL A 52 -12.20 -1.84 2.10
N ALA A 53 -10.91 -1.67 1.85
CA ALA A 53 -9.85 -1.99 2.81
C ALA A 53 -9.99 -1.16 4.09
N MET A 54 -10.25 0.12 3.97
CA MET A 54 -10.38 1.03 5.13
C MET A 54 -11.66 0.80 5.93
N SER A 55 -12.66 0.20 5.32
CA SER A 55 -13.91 -0.18 6.01
C SER A 55 -13.77 -1.48 6.80
N HIS A 56 -12.69 -2.24 6.61
CA HIS A 56 -12.49 -3.53 7.27
C HIS A 56 -11.82 -3.35 8.63
N LEU A 57 -12.61 -3.54 9.69
CA LEU A 57 -12.14 -3.32 11.08
C LEU A 57 -10.97 -4.24 11.45
N GLY A 58 -11.01 -5.51 11.07
CA GLY A 58 -9.94 -6.47 11.34
C GLY A 58 -8.59 -6.03 10.81
N SER A 59 -8.56 -5.50 9.60
CA SER A 59 -7.32 -4.97 8.99
C SER A 59 -6.77 -3.79 9.78
N ARG A 60 -7.65 -2.90 10.25
CA ARG A 60 -7.25 -1.74 11.05
C ARG A 60 -6.68 -2.16 12.41
N ILE A 61 -7.27 -3.17 13.04
CA ILE A 61 -6.78 -3.72 14.31
C ILE A 61 -5.39 -4.33 14.12
N LEU A 62 -5.20 -5.15 13.10
CA LEU A 62 -3.90 -5.79 12.82
C LEU A 62 -2.82 -4.75 12.49
N TYR A 63 -3.17 -3.74 11.71
CA TYR A 63 -2.28 -2.63 11.40
C TYR A 63 -1.79 -1.93 12.68
N GLY A 64 -2.70 -1.62 13.59
CA GLY A 64 -2.35 -1.00 14.87
C GLY A 64 -1.48 -1.90 15.73
N LEU A 65 -1.86 -3.18 15.88
CA LEU A 65 -1.11 -4.15 16.69
C LEU A 65 0.31 -4.35 16.19
N LEU A 66 0.50 -4.50 14.88
CA LEU A 66 1.83 -4.67 14.29
C LEU A 66 2.69 -3.42 14.45
N ASN A 67 2.10 -2.24 14.26
CA ASN A 67 2.83 -0.99 14.38
C ASN A 67 3.13 -0.58 15.84
N ASP A 68 2.43 -1.16 16.82
CA ASP A 68 2.76 -0.98 18.24
C ASP A 68 4.05 -1.69 18.63
N GLN A 69 4.52 -2.62 17.81
CA GLN A 69 5.78 -3.34 18.07
C GLN A 69 6.96 -2.49 17.60
N LYS A 70 7.97 -2.34 18.46
CA LYS A 70 9.22 -1.70 18.08
C LYS A 70 9.92 -2.54 17.01
N GLY A 71 10.47 -1.90 16.01
CA GLY A 71 11.20 -2.59 14.95
C GLY A 71 10.32 -3.17 13.85
N ILE A 72 9.00 -3.15 13.97
CA ILE A 72 8.09 -3.57 12.91
C ILE A 72 7.37 -2.35 12.34
N TRP A 73 7.43 -2.21 11.04
CA TRP A 73 6.64 -1.22 10.32
C TRP A 73 5.69 -1.93 9.37
N CYS A 74 4.40 -1.89 9.71
CA CYS A 74 3.34 -2.43 8.88
C CYS A 74 2.79 -1.32 7.98
N GLU A 75 2.87 -1.51 6.69
CA GLU A 75 2.27 -0.63 5.69
C GLU A 75 1.11 -1.31 5.01
N ARG A 76 0.15 -0.52 4.58
CA ARG A 76 -1.04 -1.01 3.89
C ARG A 76 -0.79 -1.01 2.39
N VAL A 77 -1.28 -2.04 1.72
CA VAL A 77 -1.27 -2.15 0.26
C VAL A 77 -2.68 -2.50 -0.19
N CYS A 78 -3.23 -1.73 -1.09
CA CYS A 78 -4.57 -1.97 -1.64
C CYS A 78 -4.47 -2.28 -3.13
N ALA A 79 -5.45 -3.04 -3.64
CA ALA A 79 -5.54 -3.27 -5.08
C ALA A 79 -5.95 -1.95 -5.77
N PRO A 80 -5.29 -1.56 -6.85
CA PRO A 80 -5.68 -0.38 -7.61
C PRO A 80 -6.98 -0.64 -8.39
N TRP A 81 -7.74 0.41 -8.62
CA TRP A 81 -8.87 0.35 -9.55
C TRP A 81 -8.34 0.19 -10.98
N ILE A 82 -9.19 -0.19 -11.90
CA ILE A 82 -8.79 -0.54 -13.27
C ILE A 82 -8.04 0.58 -14.01
N ASP A 83 -8.39 1.83 -13.77
CA ASP A 83 -7.71 2.98 -14.37
C ASP A 83 -6.28 3.14 -13.84
N MET A 84 -6.10 3.02 -12.54
CA MET A 84 -4.78 3.10 -11.91
C MET A 84 -3.91 1.91 -12.28
N GLU A 85 -4.49 0.71 -12.33
CA GLU A 85 -3.78 -0.50 -12.75
C GLU A 85 -3.21 -0.35 -14.15
N ALA A 86 -4.01 0.14 -15.10
CA ALA A 86 -3.58 0.36 -16.48
C ALA A 86 -2.43 1.36 -16.54
N GLU A 87 -2.52 2.48 -15.83
CA GLU A 87 -1.48 3.50 -15.79
C GLU A 87 -0.19 2.97 -15.13
N MET A 88 -0.31 2.20 -14.07
CA MET A 88 0.86 1.60 -13.40
C MET A 88 1.58 0.61 -14.33
N ARG A 89 0.84 -0.23 -15.03
CA ARG A 89 1.41 -1.18 -15.99
C ARG A 89 2.14 -0.48 -17.12
N GLU A 90 1.54 0.56 -17.67
CA GLU A 90 2.13 1.35 -18.75
C GLU A 90 3.41 2.05 -18.31
N ALA A 91 3.43 2.61 -17.10
CA ALA A 91 4.58 3.31 -16.54
C ALA A 91 5.63 2.40 -15.93
N GLY A 92 5.33 1.10 -15.80
CA GLY A 92 6.24 0.14 -15.15
C GLY A 92 6.35 0.34 -13.65
N LEU A 93 5.29 0.85 -12.99
CA LEU A 93 5.27 1.04 -11.54
C LEU A 93 4.77 -0.23 -10.85
N PRO A 94 5.52 -0.75 -9.85
CA PRO A 94 5.07 -1.87 -9.03
C PRO A 94 4.06 -1.42 -7.98
N LEU A 95 3.37 -2.39 -7.37
CA LEU A 95 2.57 -2.12 -6.17
C LEU A 95 3.48 -1.63 -5.03
N TYR A 96 2.94 -0.78 -4.18
CA TYR A 96 3.70 -0.07 -3.16
C TYR A 96 2.91 0.07 -1.86
N GLY A 97 3.64 0.27 -0.76
CA GLY A 97 3.05 0.59 0.53
C GLY A 97 2.54 2.02 0.56
N LEU A 98 1.34 2.22 1.10
CA LEU A 98 0.70 3.55 1.13
C LEU A 98 1.49 4.57 1.95
N GLU A 99 2.16 4.14 3.01
CA GLU A 99 2.89 5.04 3.89
C GLU A 99 4.20 5.54 3.27
N SER A 100 5.05 4.63 2.80
CA SER A 100 6.37 4.99 2.26
C SER A 100 6.37 5.25 0.76
N GLY A 101 5.46 4.63 0.02
CA GLY A 101 5.52 4.59 -1.44
C GLY A 101 6.56 3.61 -1.98
N ASP A 102 7.19 2.82 -1.12
CA ASP A 102 8.19 1.84 -1.54
C ASP A 102 7.54 0.62 -2.19
N PRO A 103 8.19 0.01 -3.20
CA PRO A 103 7.63 -1.16 -3.86
C PRO A 103 7.58 -2.38 -2.94
N LEU A 104 6.68 -3.32 -3.23
CA LEU A 104 6.53 -4.55 -2.43
C LEU A 104 7.81 -5.36 -2.32
N SER A 105 8.69 -5.27 -3.30
CA SER A 105 9.99 -5.96 -3.27
C SER A 105 10.90 -5.52 -2.11
N ASP A 106 10.65 -4.36 -1.51
CA ASP A 106 11.43 -3.85 -0.38
C ASP A 106 10.94 -4.36 0.98
N PHE A 107 9.85 -5.13 1.01
CA PHE A 107 9.27 -5.66 2.23
C PHE A 107 9.77 -7.07 2.55
N ASP A 108 9.89 -7.36 3.84
CA ASP A 108 10.34 -8.68 4.31
C ASP A 108 9.21 -9.71 4.32
N ILE A 109 8.00 -9.26 4.69
CA ILE A 109 6.80 -10.10 4.71
C ILE A 109 5.70 -9.42 3.90
N ILE A 110 5.08 -10.18 3.01
CA ILE A 110 3.92 -9.76 2.24
C ILE A 110 2.77 -10.68 2.65
N ALA A 111 1.77 -10.11 3.35
CA ALA A 111 0.64 -10.87 3.86
C ALA A 111 -0.64 -10.40 3.19
N PHE A 112 -1.50 -11.34 2.82
CA PHE A 112 -2.80 -11.07 2.21
C PHE A 112 -3.92 -11.48 3.16
N THR A 113 -4.97 -10.67 3.23
CA THR A 113 -6.22 -11.06 3.87
C THR A 113 -7.23 -11.45 2.80
N LEU A 114 -7.88 -12.60 2.99
CA LEU A 114 -8.86 -13.13 2.04
C LEU A 114 -10.23 -13.19 2.72
N GLN A 115 -11.05 -12.16 2.50
CA GLN A 115 -12.34 -12.03 3.18
C GLN A 115 -13.45 -12.82 2.48
N TYR A 116 -13.36 -12.95 1.16
CA TYR A 116 -14.34 -13.67 0.35
C TYR A 116 -13.72 -14.12 -0.98
N GLU A 117 -14.35 -15.09 -1.59
CA GLU A 117 -13.82 -15.78 -2.78
C GLU A 117 -13.61 -14.87 -3.99
N LEU A 118 -14.42 -13.84 -4.14
CA LEU A 118 -14.29 -12.89 -5.25
C LEU A 118 -12.96 -12.12 -5.23
N SER A 119 -12.29 -12.08 -4.10
CA SER A 119 -10.99 -11.41 -3.96
C SER A 119 -9.80 -12.29 -4.38
N PHE A 120 -10.00 -13.59 -4.56
CA PHE A 120 -8.89 -14.52 -4.85
C PHE A 120 -8.15 -14.18 -6.15
N SER A 121 -8.87 -13.73 -7.17
CA SER A 121 -8.27 -13.36 -8.45
C SER A 121 -7.45 -12.06 -8.40
N ASN A 122 -7.59 -11.27 -7.34
CA ASN A 122 -6.86 -10.01 -7.19
C ASN A 122 -5.45 -10.20 -6.60
N ILE A 123 -5.14 -11.39 -6.13
CA ILE A 123 -3.82 -11.71 -5.59
C ILE A 123 -2.86 -12.07 -6.73
#